data_70544f3626db41961e68c5b645030a29
#
_entry.id   70544f3626db41961e68c5b645030a29
#
_cell.length_a   1.000
_cell.length_b   1.000
_cell.length_c   1.000
_cell.angle_alpha   90.00
_cell.angle_beta   90.00
_cell.angle_gamma   90.00
#
_symmetry.space_group_name_H-M   'P 1'
#
loop_
_entity.id
_entity.type
_entity.pdbx_description
1 polymer ?
#
loop_
_entity_poly.entity_id
_entity_poly.type
_entity_poly.pdbx_seq_one_letter_code
_entity_poly.pdbx_strand_id
1 'polypeptide(L)'
;MKTYNLPSNPKTLIFDIDSTLYTNAAYAFEQVDCQVRQFAKDRGITADEARKMVADYRRQFAAANNGKKISLGNTLLAFGIPIAQSVEWRKTLMEPADFLKRDERLIQTLNELSKRFNLICVTNNPVFTARKTLDAIGISEFFPEIVGLDTCLKSKPAVEPFMKACDLTNTTPQECIAIGDRYDMDIALPLELGMGGILVTGVEEVYELAASNVFTDIF
;
A
#
# COMPACT_ATOMS: atom_id res chain seq x y z
N MET A 1 -9.25 8.11 12.29
CA MET A 1 -9.97 7.21 11.38
C MET A 1 -11.22 7.89 10.84
N LYS A 2 -11.50 7.79 9.52
CA LYS A 2 -12.74 8.27 8.87
C LYS A 2 -13.34 7.14 8.03
N THR A 3 -14.66 6.98 8.09
CA THR A 3 -15.39 5.95 7.35
C THR A 3 -16.21 6.56 6.22
N TYR A 4 -16.38 5.81 5.13
CA TYR A 4 -17.10 6.23 3.93
C TYR A 4 -17.93 5.04 3.40
N ASN A 5 -19.23 5.24 3.20
CA ASN A 5 -20.16 4.33 2.52
C ASN A 5 -19.96 2.84 2.90
N LEU A 6 -19.85 2.53 4.20
CA LEU A 6 -19.64 1.15 4.62
C LEU A 6 -20.80 0.26 4.19
N PRO A 7 -20.53 -0.89 3.55
CA PRO A 7 -21.59 -1.82 3.14
C PRO A 7 -22.29 -2.45 4.35
N SER A 8 -23.53 -2.81 4.19
CA SER A 8 -24.33 -3.46 5.25
C SER A 8 -23.93 -4.91 5.52
N ASN A 9 -23.23 -5.56 4.61
CA ASN A 9 -22.74 -6.94 4.75
C ASN A 9 -21.36 -7.11 4.16
N PRO A 10 -20.31 -6.52 4.77
CA PRO A 10 -18.95 -6.65 4.28
C PRO A 10 -18.42 -8.07 4.50
N LYS A 11 -17.69 -8.59 3.53
CA LYS A 11 -17.05 -9.90 3.59
C LYS A 11 -15.54 -9.84 3.50
N THR A 12 -14.99 -8.75 2.89
CA THR A 12 -13.57 -8.61 2.63
C THR A 12 -13.06 -7.24 3.08
N LEU A 13 -11.96 -7.25 3.81
CA LEU A 13 -11.18 -6.05 4.13
C LEU A 13 -9.94 -6.03 3.25
N ILE A 14 -9.81 -4.99 2.44
CA ILE A 14 -8.68 -4.75 1.52
C ILE A 14 -7.77 -3.73 2.18
N PHE A 15 -6.59 -4.15 2.63
CA PHE A 15 -5.63 -3.27 3.30
C PHE A 15 -4.55 -2.76 2.34
N ASP A 16 -4.23 -1.48 2.42
CA ASP A 16 -2.90 -1.02 2.05
C ASP A 16 -1.89 -1.48 3.13
N ILE A 17 -0.60 -1.45 2.79
CA ILE A 17 0.47 -1.91 3.70
C ILE A 17 1.23 -0.72 4.27
N ASP A 18 1.77 0.14 3.40
CA ASP A 18 2.72 1.18 3.76
C ASP A 18 2.03 2.34 4.50
N SER A 19 2.47 2.65 5.70
CA SER A 19 1.85 3.66 6.59
C SER A 19 0.40 3.33 7.01
N THR A 20 -0.05 2.10 6.73
CA THR A 20 -1.35 1.56 7.15
C THR A 20 -1.16 0.44 8.17
N LEU A 21 -0.52 -0.67 7.78
CA LEU A 21 -0.26 -1.81 8.67
C LEU A 21 1.02 -1.64 9.52
N TYR A 22 1.76 -0.60 9.34
CA TYR A 22 2.85 -0.14 10.18
C TYR A 22 3.04 1.38 10.01
N THR A 23 3.62 2.02 11.02
CA THR A 23 4.01 3.44 10.96
C THR A 23 5.49 3.56 11.29
N ASN A 24 6.34 3.69 10.26
CA ASN A 24 7.78 3.85 10.40
C ASN A 24 8.34 4.79 9.32
N ALA A 25 8.65 6.03 9.72
CA ALA A 25 9.12 7.06 8.79
C ALA A 25 10.48 6.74 8.16
N ALA A 26 11.37 6.05 8.90
CA ALA A 26 12.68 5.65 8.38
C ALA A 26 12.53 4.58 7.29
N TYR A 27 11.65 3.61 7.49
CA TYR A 27 11.38 2.60 6.47
C TYR A 27 10.68 3.21 5.24
N ALA A 28 9.69 4.08 5.46
CA ALA A 28 9.02 4.78 4.35
C ALA A 28 10.00 5.63 3.53
N PHE A 29 10.98 6.27 4.17
CA PHE A 29 12.06 6.98 3.48
C PHE A 29 12.96 6.01 2.70
N GLU A 30 13.43 4.93 3.33
CA GLU A 30 14.34 3.95 2.72
C GLU A 30 13.72 3.27 1.49
N GLN A 31 12.43 2.98 1.50
CA GLN A 31 11.71 2.42 0.34
C GLN A 31 11.85 3.27 -0.94
N VAL A 32 11.96 4.58 -0.78
CA VAL A 32 12.19 5.53 -1.88
C VAL A 32 13.67 5.70 -2.13
N ASP A 33 14.44 5.95 -1.08
CA ASP A 33 15.83 6.40 -1.16
C ASP A 33 16.79 5.33 -1.66
N CYS A 34 16.58 4.05 -1.32
CA CYS A 34 17.41 2.96 -1.86
C CYS A 34 17.37 2.90 -3.40
N GLN A 35 16.20 3.13 -4.00
CA GLN A 35 16.06 3.16 -5.45
C GLN A 35 16.68 4.43 -6.07
N VAL A 36 16.59 5.57 -5.39
CA VAL A 36 17.25 6.81 -5.83
C VAL A 36 18.77 6.69 -5.75
N ARG A 37 19.31 6.04 -4.71
CA ARG A 37 20.74 5.73 -4.61
C ARG A 37 21.20 4.77 -5.71
N GLN A 38 20.39 3.75 -6.03
CA GLN A 38 20.73 2.84 -7.13
C GLN A 38 20.70 3.56 -8.48
N PHE A 39 19.68 4.40 -8.71
CA PHE A 39 19.62 5.27 -9.91
C PHE A 39 20.86 6.17 -10.01
N ALA A 40 21.31 6.78 -8.92
CA ALA A 40 22.52 7.58 -8.86
C ALA A 40 23.75 6.78 -9.29
N LYS A 41 23.91 5.57 -8.72
CA LYS A 41 25.00 4.65 -9.04
C LYS A 41 25.04 4.29 -10.53
N ASP A 42 23.88 3.93 -11.09
CA ASP A 42 23.77 3.54 -12.50
C ASP A 42 24.06 4.71 -13.48
N ARG A 43 23.83 5.95 -13.03
CA ARG A 43 24.10 7.18 -13.79
C ARG A 43 25.48 7.78 -13.55
N GLY A 44 26.26 7.27 -12.59
CA GLY A 44 27.55 7.83 -12.20
C GLY A 44 27.45 9.23 -11.60
N ILE A 45 26.35 9.54 -10.91
CA ILE A 45 26.11 10.82 -10.21
C ILE A 45 26.02 10.58 -8.70
N THR A 46 26.07 11.65 -7.92
CA THR A 46 25.89 11.54 -6.46
C THR A 46 24.44 11.26 -6.07
N ALA A 47 24.22 10.67 -4.89
CA ALA A 47 22.88 10.44 -4.37
C ALA A 47 22.08 11.76 -4.20
N ASP A 48 22.75 12.84 -3.81
CA ASP A 48 22.09 14.14 -3.64
C ASP A 48 21.66 14.76 -4.97
N GLU A 49 22.45 14.61 -6.02
CA GLU A 49 22.04 14.99 -7.37
C GLU A 49 20.82 14.20 -7.83
N ALA A 50 20.82 12.89 -7.62
CA ALA A 50 19.68 12.05 -7.97
C ALA A 50 18.41 12.41 -7.17
N ARG A 51 18.52 12.65 -5.85
CA ARG A 51 17.42 13.12 -5.01
C ARG A 51 16.83 14.43 -5.54
N LYS A 52 17.71 15.37 -5.89
CA LYS A 52 17.30 16.65 -6.47
C LYS A 52 16.58 16.45 -7.80
N MET A 53 17.13 15.66 -8.72
CA MET A 53 16.50 15.35 -10.02
C MET A 53 15.10 14.77 -9.84
N VAL A 54 14.95 13.78 -8.96
CA VAL A 54 13.65 13.15 -8.65
C VAL A 54 12.68 14.17 -8.07
N ALA A 55 13.10 14.98 -7.10
CA ALA A 55 12.26 15.98 -6.46
C ALA A 55 11.82 17.07 -7.45
N ASP A 56 12.72 17.56 -8.28
CA ASP A 56 12.44 18.59 -9.29
C ASP A 56 11.45 18.09 -10.35
N TYR A 57 11.64 16.88 -10.85
CA TYR A 57 10.71 16.27 -11.82
C TYR A 57 9.31 16.11 -11.21
N ARG A 58 9.21 15.57 -10.00
CA ARG A 58 7.92 15.38 -9.32
C ARG A 58 7.19 16.70 -9.08
N ARG A 59 7.91 17.76 -8.75
CA ARG A 59 7.37 19.11 -8.55
C ARG A 59 6.86 19.70 -9.88
N GLN A 60 7.64 19.58 -10.96
CA GLN A 60 7.24 20.03 -12.29
C GLN A 60 6.02 19.25 -12.80
N PHE A 61 5.99 17.93 -12.60
CA PHE A 61 4.84 17.10 -12.95
C PHE A 61 3.57 17.54 -12.22
N ALA A 62 3.65 17.76 -10.91
CA ALA A 62 2.50 18.22 -10.12
C ALA A 62 2.00 19.59 -10.59
N ALA A 63 2.91 20.54 -10.90
CA ALA A 63 2.54 21.85 -11.42
C ALA A 63 1.82 21.76 -12.78
N ALA A 64 2.24 20.84 -13.67
CA ALA A 64 1.64 20.63 -14.97
C ALA A 64 0.35 19.80 -14.95
N ASN A 65 0.02 19.11 -13.83
CA ASN A 65 -1.09 18.16 -13.73
C ASN A 65 -2.05 18.48 -12.56
N ASN A 66 -2.35 19.76 -12.34
CA ASN A 66 -3.31 20.21 -11.32
C ASN A 66 -3.03 19.67 -9.90
N GLY A 67 -1.74 19.58 -9.53
CA GLY A 67 -1.32 19.09 -8.22
C GLY A 67 -1.26 17.56 -8.08
N LYS A 68 -1.57 16.80 -9.12
CA LYS A 68 -1.48 15.32 -9.08
C LYS A 68 -0.04 14.87 -8.82
N LYS A 69 0.13 13.97 -7.85
CA LYS A 69 1.43 13.38 -7.54
C LYS A 69 1.74 12.23 -8.49
N ILE A 70 3.02 12.10 -8.87
CA ILE A 70 3.52 10.96 -9.64
C ILE A 70 4.26 9.99 -8.72
N SER A 71 4.09 8.67 -8.94
CA SER A 71 4.81 7.64 -8.20
C SER A 71 6.31 7.67 -8.50
N LEU A 72 7.14 7.10 -7.60
CA LEU A 72 8.57 6.96 -7.88
C LEU A 72 8.84 6.09 -9.11
N GLY A 73 8.13 4.97 -9.25
CA GLY A 73 8.28 4.09 -10.42
C GLY A 73 8.04 4.83 -11.73
N ASN A 74 6.97 5.63 -11.83
CA ASN A 74 6.70 6.45 -13.02
C ASN A 74 7.71 7.58 -13.20
N THR A 75 8.26 8.14 -12.12
CA THR A 75 9.35 9.13 -12.18
C THR A 75 10.62 8.50 -12.76
N LEU A 76 10.99 7.32 -12.27
CA LEU A 76 12.15 6.57 -12.77
C LEU A 76 11.95 6.13 -14.24
N LEU A 77 10.72 5.74 -14.61
CA LEU A 77 10.39 5.44 -16.00
C LEU A 77 10.62 6.64 -16.91
N ALA A 78 10.24 7.84 -16.49
CA ALA A 78 10.53 9.08 -17.25
C ALA A 78 12.04 9.35 -17.37
N PHE A 79 12.85 8.84 -16.45
CA PHE A 79 14.31 8.86 -16.54
C PHE A 79 14.91 7.66 -17.30
N GLY A 80 14.09 6.84 -17.94
CA GLY A 80 14.52 5.69 -18.75
C GLY A 80 14.76 4.40 -17.95
N ILE A 81 14.33 4.34 -16.69
CA ILE A 81 14.40 3.10 -15.89
C ILE A 81 13.07 2.35 -16.03
N PRO A 82 13.04 1.17 -16.67
CA PRO A 82 11.83 0.38 -16.82
C PRO A 82 11.18 0.01 -15.47
N ILE A 83 9.86 -0.13 -15.44
CA ILE A 83 9.13 -0.57 -14.22
C ILE A 83 9.69 -1.91 -13.70
N ALA A 84 9.99 -2.86 -14.60
CA ALA A 84 10.57 -4.15 -14.22
C ALA A 84 11.91 -3.99 -13.47
N GLN A 85 12.77 -3.04 -13.88
CA GLN A 85 14.02 -2.73 -13.20
C GLN A 85 13.77 -2.15 -11.81
N SER A 86 12.82 -1.23 -11.67
CA SER A 86 12.41 -0.65 -10.38
C SER A 86 11.83 -1.73 -9.44
N VAL A 87 11.10 -2.70 -9.97
CA VAL A 87 10.61 -3.86 -9.22
C VAL A 87 11.79 -4.70 -8.71
N GLU A 88 12.78 -5.00 -9.56
CA GLU A 88 13.95 -5.79 -9.18
C GLU A 88 14.80 -5.09 -8.12
N TRP A 89 14.99 -3.79 -8.22
CA TRP A 89 15.67 -3.00 -7.18
C TRP A 89 14.98 -3.11 -5.81
N ARG A 90 13.65 -3.07 -5.77
CA ARG A 90 12.91 -3.23 -4.52
C ARG A 90 13.08 -4.62 -3.91
N LYS A 91 13.18 -5.65 -4.73
CA LYS A 91 13.42 -7.02 -4.25
C LYS A 91 14.79 -7.18 -3.60
N THR A 92 15.81 -6.54 -4.17
CA THR A 92 17.21 -6.76 -3.80
C THR A 92 17.77 -5.75 -2.80
N LEU A 93 17.25 -4.52 -2.79
CA LEU A 93 17.81 -3.41 -2.00
C LEU A 93 17.07 -3.16 -0.68
N MET A 94 15.89 -3.80 -0.48
CA MET A 94 15.08 -3.55 0.70
C MET A 94 15.11 -4.74 1.65
N GLU A 95 15.40 -4.44 2.93
CA GLU A 95 15.28 -5.39 4.04
C GLU A 95 14.39 -4.80 5.14
N PRO A 96 13.08 -5.13 5.12
CA PRO A 96 12.13 -4.60 6.10
C PRO A 96 12.49 -4.90 7.55
N ALA A 97 13.12 -6.04 7.82
CA ALA A 97 13.51 -6.47 9.17
C ALA A 97 14.54 -5.54 9.84
N ASP A 98 15.28 -4.74 9.05
CA ASP A 98 16.20 -3.73 9.60
C ASP A 98 15.45 -2.55 10.25
N PHE A 99 14.18 -2.33 9.87
CA PHE A 99 13.37 -1.19 10.29
C PHE A 99 12.15 -1.57 11.10
N LEU A 100 11.58 -2.74 10.83
CA LEU A 100 10.30 -3.18 11.38
C LEU A 100 10.52 -4.35 12.35
N LYS A 101 9.61 -4.46 13.29
CA LYS A 101 9.60 -5.55 14.28
C LYS A 101 8.21 -6.14 14.38
N ARG A 102 8.13 -7.37 14.85
CA ARG A 102 6.89 -8.07 15.14
C ARG A 102 5.96 -7.21 16.02
N ASP A 103 4.70 -7.11 15.63
CA ASP A 103 3.68 -6.28 16.25
C ASP A 103 2.55 -7.14 16.83
N GLU A 104 2.64 -7.44 18.13
CA GLU A 104 1.68 -8.29 18.82
C GLU A 104 0.28 -7.68 18.89
N ARG A 105 0.16 -6.35 18.94
CA ARG A 105 -1.14 -5.68 18.98
C ARG A 105 -1.84 -5.79 17.64
N LEU A 106 -1.10 -5.61 16.53
CA LEU A 106 -1.63 -5.80 15.20
C LEU A 106 -2.03 -7.25 14.93
N ILE A 107 -1.22 -8.20 15.37
CA ILE A 107 -1.52 -9.63 15.28
C ILE A 107 -2.85 -9.96 15.98
N GLN A 108 -3.06 -9.47 17.20
CA GLN A 108 -4.31 -9.65 17.93
C GLN A 108 -5.50 -9.04 17.18
N THR A 109 -5.35 -7.82 16.68
CA THR A 109 -6.39 -7.13 15.88
C THR A 109 -6.77 -7.92 14.63
N LEU A 110 -5.78 -8.33 13.84
CA LEU A 110 -6.03 -9.08 12.60
C LEU A 110 -6.59 -10.46 12.86
N ASN A 111 -6.20 -11.12 13.96
CA ASN A 111 -6.77 -12.38 14.39
C ASN A 111 -8.28 -12.25 14.70
N GLU A 112 -8.71 -11.16 15.34
CA GLU A 112 -10.14 -10.92 15.57
C GLU A 112 -10.89 -10.60 14.26
N LEU A 113 -10.30 -9.78 13.39
CA LEU A 113 -10.90 -9.42 12.10
C LEU A 113 -11.01 -10.64 11.16
N SER A 114 -10.02 -11.52 11.13
CA SER A 114 -9.99 -12.71 10.27
C SER A 114 -11.04 -13.75 10.60
N LYS A 115 -11.63 -13.72 11.82
CA LYS A 115 -12.77 -14.57 12.20
C LYS A 115 -14.06 -14.21 11.46
N ARG A 116 -14.13 -12.99 10.91
CA ARG A 116 -15.34 -12.40 10.33
C ARG A 116 -15.17 -12.02 8.86
N PHE A 117 -13.96 -11.73 8.44
CA PHE A 117 -13.67 -11.17 7.12
C PHE A 117 -12.52 -11.91 6.44
N ASN A 118 -12.57 -11.99 5.13
CA ASN A 118 -11.38 -12.25 4.32
C ASN A 118 -10.46 -11.04 4.41
N LEU A 119 -9.17 -11.27 4.63
CA LEU A 119 -8.16 -10.21 4.67
C LEU A 119 -7.26 -10.33 3.44
N ILE A 120 -7.09 -9.25 2.71
CA ILE A 120 -6.22 -9.19 1.53
C ILE A 120 -5.49 -7.86 1.49
N CYS A 121 -4.26 -7.86 0.98
CA CYS A 121 -3.50 -6.63 0.77
C CYS A 121 -3.53 -6.19 -0.70
N VAL A 122 -3.67 -4.87 -0.93
CA VAL A 122 -3.48 -4.22 -2.23
C VAL A 122 -2.43 -3.12 -2.06
N THR A 123 -1.25 -3.32 -2.64
CA THR A 123 -0.10 -2.42 -2.44
C THR A 123 0.56 -2.01 -3.75
N ASN A 124 1.22 -0.85 -3.76
CA ASN A 124 2.07 -0.40 -4.86
C ASN A 124 3.50 -0.97 -4.78
N ASN A 125 3.80 -1.82 -3.79
CA ASN A 125 5.02 -2.59 -3.75
C ASN A 125 4.88 -3.93 -4.52
N PRO A 126 5.98 -4.51 -5.02
CA PRO A 126 5.97 -5.88 -5.53
C PRO A 126 5.56 -6.88 -4.45
N VAL A 127 4.90 -7.98 -4.84
CA VAL A 127 4.43 -9.04 -3.90
C VAL A 127 5.56 -9.54 -2.99
N PHE A 128 6.75 -9.78 -3.56
CA PHE A 128 7.90 -10.24 -2.78
C PHE A 128 8.28 -9.27 -1.65
N THR A 129 8.38 -7.98 -1.95
CA THR A 129 8.70 -6.94 -0.96
C THR A 129 7.60 -6.79 0.07
N ALA A 130 6.34 -6.81 -0.38
CA ALA A 130 5.16 -6.79 0.49
C ALA A 130 5.18 -7.97 1.47
N ARG A 131 5.45 -9.19 0.99
CA ARG A 131 5.56 -10.40 1.83
C ARG A 131 6.65 -10.25 2.90
N LYS A 132 7.85 -9.81 2.53
CA LYS A 132 8.93 -9.54 3.49
C LYS A 132 8.51 -8.51 4.56
N THR A 133 7.76 -7.49 4.17
CA THR A 133 7.24 -6.49 5.12
C THR A 133 6.25 -7.12 6.11
N LEU A 134 5.29 -7.91 5.62
CA LEU A 134 4.33 -8.61 6.47
C LEU A 134 5.00 -9.63 7.39
N ASP A 135 6.03 -10.33 6.90
CA ASP A 135 6.84 -11.28 7.69
C ASP A 135 7.58 -10.55 8.83
N ALA A 136 8.19 -9.39 8.54
CA ALA A 136 8.93 -8.60 9.52
C ALA A 136 8.05 -8.11 10.68
N ILE A 137 6.79 -7.75 10.39
CA ILE A 137 5.82 -7.34 11.43
C ILE A 137 5.00 -8.53 12.00
N GLY A 138 5.20 -9.74 11.47
CA GLY A 138 4.66 -10.98 12.01
C GLY A 138 3.19 -11.25 11.67
N ILE A 139 2.68 -10.72 10.55
CA ILE A 139 1.26 -10.82 10.17
C ILE A 139 1.03 -11.50 8.82
N SER A 140 2.06 -12.11 8.24
CA SER A 140 1.98 -12.70 6.90
C SER A 140 0.91 -13.78 6.76
N GLU A 141 0.63 -14.52 7.84
CA GLU A 141 -0.37 -15.59 7.87
C GLU A 141 -1.81 -15.11 7.67
N PHE A 142 -2.11 -13.84 8.03
CA PHE A 142 -3.45 -13.26 7.85
C PHE A 142 -3.73 -12.85 6.40
N PHE A 143 -2.70 -12.77 5.56
CA PHE A 143 -2.78 -12.33 4.17
C PHE A 143 -2.24 -13.40 3.23
N PRO A 144 -2.97 -14.51 3.00
CA PRO A 144 -2.53 -15.56 2.07
C PRO A 144 -2.33 -14.99 0.66
N GLU A 145 -3.20 -14.08 0.25
CA GLU A 145 -3.14 -13.40 -1.04
C GLU A 145 -2.71 -11.92 -0.89
N ILE A 146 -1.86 -11.47 -1.81
CA ILE A 146 -1.41 -10.09 -1.93
C ILE A 146 -1.51 -9.67 -3.39
N VAL A 147 -2.15 -8.54 -3.64
CA VAL A 147 -2.13 -7.88 -4.95
C VAL A 147 -1.07 -6.79 -4.91
N GLY A 148 0.08 -7.07 -5.51
CA GLY A 148 1.20 -6.13 -5.62
C GLY A 148 1.29 -5.49 -7.00
N LEU A 149 2.25 -4.58 -7.16
CA LEU A 149 2.52 -3.91 -8.42
C LEU A 149 2.75 -4.89 -9.58
N ASP A 150 3.45 -5.99 -9.32
CA ASP A 150 3.78 -7.04 -10.28
C ASP A 150 2.63 -8.01 -10.57
N THR A 151 1.54 -7.97 -9.82
CA THR A 151 0.34 -8.77 -10.09
C THR A 151 -0.42 -8.27 -11.31
N CYS A 152 -0.65 -6.95 -11.40
CA CYS A 152 -1.45 -6.34 -12.47
C CYS A 152 -0.62 -5.43 -13.39
N LEU A 153 0.64 -5.15 -13.07
CA LEU A 153 1.50 -4.13 -13.68
C LEU A 153 0.85 -2.74 -13.72
N LYS A 154 -0.06 -2.51 -12.77
CA LYS A 154 -0.79 -1.27 -12.55
C LYS A 154 -0.70 -0.88 -11.08
N SER A 155 -0.42 0.40 -10.82
CA SER A 155 -0.37 0.93 -9.46
C SER A 155 -1.70 1.59 -9.07
N LYS A 156 -2.06 1.54 -7.79
CA LYS A 156 -3.13 2.39 -7.25
C LYS A 156 -2.88 3.87 -7.61
N PRO A 157 -3.92 4.62 -7.95
CA PRO A 157 -5.33 4.29 -7.97
C PRO A 157 -5.78 3.76 -9.36
N ALA A 158 -5.48 2.51 -9.70
CA ALA A 158 -6.02 1.84 -10.88
C ALA A 158 -7.12 0.84 -10.47
N VAL A 159 -8.05 0.54 -11.38
CA VAL A 159 -9.18 -0.36 -11.13
C VAL A 159 -8.72 -1.80 -10.94
N GLU A 160 -7.75 -2.22 -11.73
CA GLU A 160 -7.32 -3.61 -11.85
C GLU A 160 -6.87 -4.24 -10.51
N PRO A 161 -6.05 -3.57 -9.65
CA PRO A 161 -5.66 -4.14 -8.36
C PRO A 161 -6.85 -4.40 -7.42
N PHE A 162 -7.83 -3.50 -7.38
CA PHE A 162 -9.01 -3.65 -6.52
C PHE A 162 -9.95 -4.74 -7.03
N MET A 163 -10.20 -4.80 -8.33
CA MET A 163 -11.00 -5.87 -8.92
C MET A 163 -10.32 -7.24 -8.77
N LYS A 164 -8.97 -7.28 -8.89
CA LYS A 164 -8.22 -8.51 -8.64
C LYS A 164 -8.35 -8.99 -7.19
N ALA A 165 -8.39 -8.07 -6.21
CA ALA A 165 -8.65 -8.43 -4.83
C ALA A 165 -10.06 -9.03 -4.64
N CYS A 166 -11.08 -8.46 -5.28
CA CYS A 166 -12.44 -9.03 -5.29
C CYS A 166 -12.46 -10.45 -5.88
N ASP A 167 -11.79 -10.66 -7.01
CA ASP A 167 -11.71 -11.98 -7.65
C ASP A 167 -11.05 -13.03 -6.74
N LEU A 168 -9.91 -12.67 -6.11
CA LEU A 168 -9.17 -13.58 -5.24
C LEU A 168 -9.93 -13.94 -3.96
N THR A 169 -10.78 -13.04 -3.47
CA THR A 169 -11.61 -13.27 -2.28
C THR A 169 -13.02 -13.77 -2.60
N ASN A 170 -13.34 -13.91 -3.90
CA ASN A 170 -14.67 -14.30 -4.39
C ASN A 170 -15.78 -13.41 -3.81
N THR A 171 -15.56 -12.08 -3.87
CA THR A 171 -16.50 -11.06 -3.39
C THR A 171 -16.77 -10.01 -4.46
N THR A 172 -17.90 -9.34 -4.34
CA THR A 172 -18.23 -8.16 -5.17
C THR A 172 -17.67 -6.87 -4.53
N PRO A 173 -17.45 -5.79 -5.27
CA PRO A 173 -17.06 -4.51 -4.68
C PRO A 173 -17.95 -4.08 -3.51
N GLN A 174 -19.27 -4.29 -3.60
CA GLN A 174 -20.26 -3.94 -2.57
C GLN A 174 -20.13 -4.75 -1.27
N GLU A 175 -19.30 -5.79 -1.26
CA GLU A 175 -18.97 -6.61 -0.09
C GLU A 175 -17.56 -6.33 0.44
N CYS A 176 -16.86 -5.33 -0.13
CA CYS A 176 -15.50 -4.99 0.21
C CYS A 176 -15.39 -3.64 0.92
N ILE A 177 -14.42 -3.51 1.82
CA ILE A 177 -14.02 -2.26 2.45
C ILE A 177 -12.54 -2.05 2.20
N ALA A 178 -12.17 -0.96 1.56
CA ALA A 178 -10.78 -0.55 1.37
C ALA A 178 -10.29 0.24 2.60
N ILE A 179 -9.09 -0.08 3.09
CA ILE A 179 -8.48 0.52 4.28
C ILE A 179 -7.08 0.99 3.91
N GLY A 180 -6.79 2.28 4.09
CA GLY A 180 -5.49 2.85 3.73
C GLY A 180 -5.28 4.24 4.32
N ASP A 181 -4.06 4.77 4.15
CA ASP A 181 -3.64 6.06 4.72
C ASP A 181 -3.81 7.24 3.75
N ARG A 182 -4.04 6.98 2.46
CA ARG A 182 -4.15 8.03 1.45
C ARG A 182 -5.49 7.97 0.72
N TYR A 183 -6.29 9.01 0.91
CA TYR A 183 -7.62 9.09 0.30
C TYR A 183 -7.58 8.95 -1.23
N ASP A 184 -6.66 9.64 -1.90
CA ASP A 184 -6.52 9.66 -3.36
C ASP A 184 -6.03 8.33 -3.97
N MET A 185 -5.38 7.48 -3.17
CA MET A 185 -4.80 6.23 -3.63
C MET A 185 -5.60 5.00 -3.20
N ASP A 186 -6.16 5.05 -1.98
CA ASP A 186 -6.69 3.86 -1.32
C ASP A 186 -8.20 3.90 -1.14
N ILE A 187 -8.82 5.09 -1.20
CA ILE A 187 -10.23 5.26 -0.84
C ILE A 187 -11.09 5.78 -2.01
N ALA A 188 -10.65 6.83 -2.72
CA ALA A 188 -11.49 7.51 -3.71
C ALA A 188 -12.00 6.57 -4.80
N LEU A 189 -11.12 5.83 -5.47
CA LEU A 189 -11.50 4.88 -6.51
C LEU A 189 -12.31 3.68 -5.98
N PRO A 190 -11.98 3.02 -4.85
CA PRO A 190 -12.85 2.03 -4.23
C PRO A 190 -14.29 2.50 -4.02
N LEU A 191 -14.50 3.74 -3.56
CA LEU A 191 -15.86 4.31 -3.42
C LEU A 191 -16.59 4.42 -4.77
N GLU A 192 -15.89 4.82 -5.83
CA GLU A 192 -16.46 4.86 -7.20
C GLU A 192 -16.83 3.46 -7.71
N LEU A 193 -16.12 2.43 -7.27
CA LEU A 193 -16.40 1.01 -7.58
C LEU A 193 -17.56 0.44 -6.74
N GLY A 194 -18.05 1.19 -5.75
CA GLY A 194 -19.12 0.76 -4.84
C GLY A 194 -18.64 0.02 -3.60
N MET A 195 -17.34 0.07 -3.29
CA MET A 195 -16.78 -0.42 -2.03
C MET A 195 -17.03 0.57 -0.89
N GLY A 196 -16.93 0.12 0.36
CA GLY A 196 -16.74 1.00 1.51
C GLY A 196 -15.30 1.47 1.62
N GLY A 197 -15.05 2.52 2.42
CA GLY A 197 -13.72 3.02 2.67
C GLY A 197 -13.47 3.36 4.14
N ILE A 198 -12.27 3.06 4.63
CA ILE A 198 -11.78 3.47 5.95
C ILE A 198 -10.42 4.14 5.75
N LEU A 199 -10.38 5.46 5.94
CA LEU A 199 -9.14 6.24 5.91
C LEU A 199 -8.55 6.27 7.32
N VAL A 200 -7.33 5.78 7.44
CA VAL A 200 -6.54 5.78 8.68
C VAL A 200 -5.35 6.72 8.57
N THR A 201 -4.76 7.11 9.68
CA THR A 201 -3.55 7.94 9.73
C THR A 201 -2.30 7.13 10.07
N GLY A 202 -2.45 5.83 10.33
CA GLY A 202 -1.38 4.90 10.69
C GLY A 202 -1.91 3.67 11.40
N VAL A 203 -1.01 2.80 11.81
CA VAL A 203 -1.32 1.50 12.42
C VAL A 203 -2.09 1.63 13.74
N GLU A 204 -1.91 2.71 14.48
CA GLU A 204 -2.62 2.97 15.73
C GLU A 204 -4.14 2.97 15.54
N GLU A 205 -4.62 3.51 14.42
CA GLU A 205 -6.05 3.49 14.09
C GLU A 205 -6.52 2.13 13.57
N VAL A 206 -5.62 1.32 12.99
CA VAL A 206 -5.91 -0.06 12.60
C VAL A 206 -6.12 -0.94 13.83
N TYR A 207 -5.35 -0.75 14.91
CA TYR A 207 -5.56 -1.50 16.16
C TYR A 207 -6.97 -1.34 16.73
N GLU A 208 -7.60 -0.20 16.49
CA GLU A 208 -8.95 0.08 17.01
C GLU A 208 -10.07 -0.57 16.17
N LEU A 209 -9.78 -1.10 14.97
CA LEU A 209 -10.81 -1.62 14.07
C LEU A 209 -11.59 -2.79 14.67
N ALA A 210 -10.91 -3.71 15.35
CA ALA A 210 -11.58 -4.88 15.93
C ALA A 210 -12.50 -4.53 17.13
N ALA A 211 -12.14 -3.48 17.89
CA ALA A 211 -12.88 -3.04 19.08
C ALA A 211 -13.89 -1.92 18.76
N SER A 212 -13.77 -1.28 17.59
CA SER A 212 -14.62 -0.15 17.24
C SER A 212 -16.01 -0.57 16.83
N ASN A 213 -16.99 0.30 17.06
CA ASN A 213 -18.37 0.12 16.58
C ASN A 213 -18.49 0.23 15.03
N VAL A 214 -17.36 0.43 14.31
CA VAL A 214 -17.33 0.55 12.85
C VAL A 214 -18.00 -0.66 12.16
N PHE A 215 -17.93 -1.84 12.80
CA PHE A 215 -18.53 -3.06 12.28
C PHE A 215 -19.69 -3.59 13.15
N THR A 216 -20.11 -2.89 14.23
CA THR A 216 -21.21 -3.36 15.12
C THR A 216 -22.58 -3.01 14.58
N ASP A 217 -22.73 -1.93 13.84
CA ASP A 217 -24.01 -1.51 13.23
C ASP A 217 -24.31 -2.26 11.93
N ILE A 218 -23.47 -3.24 11.59
CA ILE A 218 -23.52 -3.99 10.32
C ILE A 218 -24.20 -5.37 10.50
N PHE A 219 -24.60 -5.72 11.74
CA PHE A 219 -25.26 -7.02 12.09
C PHE A 219 -26.51 -6.84 12.91
#